data_384db830ab115fcae05c895e6fc13dde
#
_entry.id   384db830ab115fcae05c895e6fc13dde
#
_cell.length_a   1.000
_cell.length_b   1.000
_cell.length_c   1.000
_cell.angle_alpha   90.00
_cell.angle_beta   90.00
_cell.angle_gamma   90.00
#
_symmetry.space_group_name_H-M   'P 1'
#
loop_
_entity.id
_entity.type
_entity.pdbx_description
1 polymer ?
#
loop_
_entity_poly.entity_id
_entity_poly.type
_entity_poly.pdbx_seq_one_letter_code
_entity_poly.pdbx_strand_id
1 'polypeptide(L)'
;IDVIVIDHHDYDEFPDACAIIHTKMSPDYPFKEICGGILAYKLASSLLGKHDKYLFSLAAITTISDMMPLVDENKSLVSRGLQFMNEEKYLQLELLIGENQKYNTTTLGFNIAPKINSFGRLPELVNPNHLVHYFLKDVDQKFAIQISQYAKKINSKRQSLTNEQYKNILENSQKDEFLYSYDQEVHEGI
;
A
#
# COMPACT_ATOMS: atom_id res chain seq x y z
N ILE A 1 24.60 14.05 6.19
CA ILE A 1 24.03 12.73 5.81
C ILE A 1 23.62 12.87 4.36
N ASP A 2 24.05 11.92 3.51
CA ASP A 2 23.59 11.86 2.13
C ASP A 2 22.16 11.31 2.09
N VAL A 3 21.29 11.98 1.31
CA VAL A 3 19.87 11.63 1.19
C VAL A 3 19.57 11.30 -0.27
N ILE A 4 18.88 10.18 -0.48
CA ILE A 4 18.30 9.82 -1.77
C ILE A 4 16.78 9.82 -1.60
N VAL A 5 16.09 10.60 -2.42
CA VAL A 5 14.62 10.67 -2.43
C VAL A 5 14.07 9.73 -3.51
N ILE A 6 13.09 8.92 -3.15
CA ILE A 6 12.35 8.05 -4.08
C ILE A 6 10.88 8.39 -3.92
N ASP A 7 10.27 9.02 -4.89
CA ASP A 7 8.88 9.46 -4.80
C ASP A 7 8.19 9.52 -6.17
N HIS A 8 6.87 9.61 -6.18
CA HIS A 8 6.02 9.70 -7.38
C HIS A 8 4.92 10.77 -7.29
N HIS A 9 4.78 11.40 -6.11
CA HIS A 9 3.76 12.44 -5.88
C HIS A 9 4.04 13.71 -6.72
N ASP A 10 3.05 14.58 -6.81
CA ASP A 10 3.29 15.91 -7.34
C ASP A 10 4.16 16.70 -6.36
N TYR A 11 5.00 17.57 -6.89
CA TYR A 11 5.99 18.32 -6.12
C TYR A 11 5.94 19.81 -6.49
N ASP A 12 6.06 20.66 -5.48
CA ASP A 12 6.14 22.11 -5.66
C ASP A 12 7.59 22.58 -5.71
N GLU A 13 8.46 21.98 -4.89
CA GLU A 13 9.87 22.33 -4.79
C GLU A 13 10.77 21.09 -4.85
N PHE A 14 11.99 21.28 -5.34
CA PHE A 14 13.00 20.22 -5.36
C PHE A 14 13.62 20.08 -3.96
N PRO A 15 13.58 18.89 -3.36
CA PRO A 15 14.24 18.64 -2.08
C PRO A 15 15.78 18.73 -2.24
N ASP A 16 16.46 19.19 -1.20
CA ASP A 16 17.92 19.14 -1.12
C ASP A 16 18.38 17.69 -0.85
N ALA A 17 18.72 16.98 -1.90
CA ALA A 17 19.11 15.57 -1.87
C ALA A 17 20.25 15.30 -2.85
N CYS A 18 21.10 14.31 -2.54
CA CYS A 18 22.21 13.93 -3.43
C CYS A 18 21.71 13.20 -4.70
N ALA A 19 20.53 12.59 -4.65
CA ALA A 19 19.84 12.03 -5.81
C ALA A 19 18.32 11.99 -5.59
N ILE A 20 17.57 12.16 -6.69
CA ILE A 20 16.11 12.08 -6.71
C ILE A 20 15.70 11.08 -7.80
N ILE A 21 14.98 10.03 -7.40
CA ILE A 21 14.43 9.02 -8.31
C ILE A 21 12.92 9.26 -8.40
N HIS A 22 12.51 9.89 -9.51
CA HIS A 22 11.12 10.33 -9.68
C HIS A 22 10.75 10.35 -11.17
N THR A 23 9.70 9.64 -11.56
CA THR A 23 9.34 9.50 -12.99
C THR A 23 8.94 10.80 -13.65
N LYS A 24 8.19 11.66 -12.95
CA LYS A 24 7.76 12.97 -13.49
C LYS A 24 8.93 13.92 -13.69
N MET A 25 10.02 13.76 -12.88
CA MET A 25 11.25 14.53 -12.99
C MET A 25 12.27 13.96 -13.99
N SER A 26 12.08 12.72 -14.43
CA SER A 26 12.98 12.02 -15.38
C SER A 26 12.41 12.14 -16.80
N PRO A 27 12.88 13.06 -17.66
CA PRO A 27 12.29 13.31 -18.98
C PRO A 27 12.28 12.07 -19.87
N ASP A 28 13.33 11.27 -19.78
CA ASP A 28 13.54 10.08 -20.63
C ASP A 28 12.77 8.86 -20.16
N TYR A 29 12.16 8.89 -18.98
CA TYR A 29 11.36 7.77 -18.51
C TYR A 29 9.98 7.79 -19.21
N PRO A 30 9.64 6.76 -20.01
CA PRO A 30 8.50 6.84 -20.93
C PRO A 30 7.15 6.84 -20.25
N PHE A 31 7.00 6.10 -19.13
CA PHE A 31 5.73 5.96 -18.42
C PHE A 31 5.78 6.61 -17.04
N LYS A 32 5.02 7.70 -16.87
CA LYS A 32 5.09 8.54 -15.66
C LYS A 32 4.23 8.06 -14.49
N GLU A 33 3.21 7.25 -14.76
CA GLU A 33 2.16 6.84 -13.82
C GLU A 33 2.55 5.56 -13.05
N ILE A 34 3.69 5.58 -12.35
CA ILE A 34 4.10 4.45 -11.48
C ILE A 34 4.21 4.91 -10.03
N CYS A 35 3.86 4.00 -9.09
CA CYS A 35 3.92 4.28 -7.66
C CYS A 35 5.35 4.21 -7.09
N GLY A 36 5.53 4.78 -5.91
CA GLY A 36 6.79 4.73 -5.16
C GLY A 36 7.29 3.30 -4.91
N GLY A 37 6.37 2.33 -4.73
CA GLY A 37 6.73 0.92 -4.57
C GLY A 37 7.40 0.29 -5.79
N ILE A 38 7.01 0.68 -7.01
CA ILE A 38 7.70 0.25 -8.24
C ILE A 38 9.09 0.88 -8.31
N LEU A 39 9.21 2.16 -8.00
CA LEU A 39 10.52 2.85 -7.98
C LEU A 39 11.47 2.19 -6.97
N ALA A 40 10.99 1.91 -5.77
CA ALA A 40 11.76 1.20 -4.75
C ALA A 40 12.18 -0.20 -5.20
N TYR A 41 11.27 -0.94 -5.86
CA TYR A 41 11.60 -2.24 -6.45
C TYR A 41 12.70 -2.13 -7.53
N LYS A 42 12.61 -1.13 -8.43
CA LYS A 42 13.61 -0.92 -9.49
C LYS A 42 14.98 -0.61 -8.90
N LEU A 43 15.03 0.27 -7.89
CA LEU A 43 16.28 0.56 -7.18
C LEU A 43 16.82 -0.71 -6.49
N ALA A 44 16.00 -1.44 -5.75
CA ALA A 44 16.41 -2.67 -5.10
C ALA A 44 16.94 -3.71 -6.10
N SER A 45 16.28 -3.88 -7.25
CA SER A 45 16.73 -4.80 -8.31
C SER A 45 18.08 -4.37 -8.91
N SER A 46 18.30 -3.08 -9.07
CA SER A 46 19.58 -2.53 -9.55
C SER A 46 20.70 -2.79 -8.53
N LEU A 47 20.45 -2.54 -7.24
CA LEU A 47 21.43 -2.78 -6.19
C LEU A 47 21.76 -4.27 -5.99
N LEU A 48 20.74 -5.14 -6.11
CA LEU A 48 20.89 -6.59 -5.98
C LEU A 48 21.46 -7.27 -7.23
N GLY A 49 21.47 -6.58 -8.37
CA GLY A 49 21.85 -7.14 -9.68
C GLY A 49 20.94 -8.26 -10.16
N LYS A 50 19.72 -8.37 -9.60
CA LYS A 50 18.75 -9.41 -9.95
C LYS A 50 17.31 -8.98 -9.68
N HIS A 51 16.37 -9.61 -10.40
CA HIS A 51 14.95 -9.47 -10.13
C HIS A 51 14.50 -10.45 -9.04
N ASP A 52 14.02 -9.93 -7.93
CA ASP A 52 13.52 -10.71 -6.81
C ASP A 52 11.99 -10.82 -6.90
N LYS A 53 11.46 -12.04 -6.99
CA LYS A 53 10.02 -12.30 -7.17
C LYS A 53 9.16 -11.79 -5.99
N TYR A 54 9.70 -11.86 -4.77
CA TYR A 54 8.97 -11.38 -3.59
C TYR A 54 8.85 -9.86 -3.60
N LEU A 55 9.96 -9.14 -3.82
CA LEU A 55 9.94 -7.69 -3.94
C LEU A 55 9.08 -7.22 -5.12
N PHE A 56 9.10 -7.98 -6.22
CA PHE A 56 8.21 -7.73 -7.36
C PHE A 56 6.73 -7.88 -6.98
N SER A 57 6.40 -8.89 -6.17
CA SER A 57 5.04 -9.10 -5.66
C SER A 57 4.60 -7.96 -4.74
N LEU A 58 5.49 -7.43 -3.89
CA LEU A 58 5.20 -6.26 -3.08
C LEU A 58 4.95 -5.00 -3.94
N ALA A 59 5.73 -4.80 -5.00
CA ALA A 59 5.50 -3.70 -5.95
C ALA A 59 4.14 -3.81 -6.66
N ALA A 60 3.68 -5.02 -6.98
CA ALA A 60 2.35 -5.24 -7.54
C ALA A 60 1.24 -4.90 -6.54
N ILE A 61 1.41 -5.23 -5.26
CA ILE A 61 0.46 -4.88 -4.19
C ILE A 61 0.38 -3.35 -4.04
N THR A 62 1.51 -2.65 -4.01
CA THR A 62 1.53 -1.19 -3.88
C THR A 62 0.88 -0.51 -5.08
N THR A 63 1.09 -1.01 -6.30
CA THR A 63 0.44 -0.48 -7.51
C THR A 63 -1.09 -0.51 -7.39
N ILE A 64 -1.65 -1.61 -6.88
CA ILE A 64 -3.10 -1.73 -6.66
C ILE A 64 -3.55 -0.88 -5.47
N SER A 65 -2.78 -0.86 -4.39
CA SER A 65 -3.08 -0.07 -3.18
C SER A 65 -3.15 1.43 -3.44
N ASP A 66 -2.27 1.92 -4.31
CA ASP A 66 -2.16 3.32 -4.74
C ASP A 66 -3.12 3.68 -5.87
N MET A 67 -3.97 2.73 -6.28
CA MET A 67 -4.95 2.88 -7.37
C MET A 67 -4.34 3.39 -8.69
N MET A 68 -3.10 2.99 -8.98
CA MET A 68 -2.43 3.38 -10.22
C MET A 68 -3.14 2.80 -11.45
N PRO A 69 -3.16 3.52 -12.58
CA PRO A 69 -3.79 3.03 -13.80
C PRO A 69 -3.13 1.74 -14.27
N LEU A 70 -3.95 0.69 -14.52
CA LEU A 70 -3.46 -0.62 -14.97
C LEU A 70 -3.27 -0.67 -16.49
N VAL A 71 -2.41 0.20 -16.99
CA VAL A 71 -1.98 0.28 -18.39
C VAL A 71 -0.46 0.12 -18.46
N ASP A 72 0.07 -0.05 -19.65
CA ASP A 72 1.51 -0.12 -19.92
C ASP A 72 2.31 -0.95 -18.90
N GLU A 73 3.30 -0.36 -18.27
CA GLU A 73 4.19 -1.03 -17.32
C GLU A 73 3.43 -1.56 -16.10
N ASN A 74 2.49 -0.80 -15.55
CA ASN A 74 1.71 -1.21 -14.38
C ASN A 74 0.91 -2.48 -14.64
N LYS A 75 0.28 -2.59 -15.81
CA LYS A 75 -0.48 -3.80 -16.19
C LYS A 75 0.43 -5.02 -16.25
N SER A 76 1.57 -4.89 -16.88
CA SER A 76 2.54 -5.98 -17.02
C SER A 76 3.10 -6.40 -15.65
N LEU A 77 3.44 -5.42 -14.81
CA LEU A 77 3.96 -5.65 -13.47
C LEU A 77 2.93 -6.32 -12.57
N VAL A 78 1.69 -5.82 -12.52
CA VAL A 78 0.63 -6.41 -11.70
C VAL A 78 0.30 -7.82 -12.17
N SER A 79 0.16 -8.05 -13.48
CA SER A 79 -0.11 -9.38 -14.03
C SER A 79 0.98 -10.39 -13.63
N ARG A 80 2.25 -10.01 -13.76
CA ARG A 80 3.37 -10.89 -13.40
C ARG A 80 3.51 -11.08 -11.89
N GLY A 81 3.28 -10.03 -11.10
CA GLY A 81 3.28 -10.12 -9.64
C GLY A 81 2.20 -11.06 -9.11
N LEU A 82 0.98 -11.00 -9.66
CA LEU A 82 -0.10 -11.94 -9.35
C LEU A 82 0.28 -13.39 -9.69
N GLN A 83 0.97 -13.61 -10.82
CA GLN A 83 1.47 -14.93 -11.16
C GLN A 83 2.46 -15.42 -10.10
N PHE A 84 3.45 -14.63 -9.71
CA PHE A 84 4.42 -15.01 -8.68
C PHE A 84 3.76 -15.32 -7.34
N MET A 85 2.81 -14.50 -6.89
CA MET A 85 2.07 -14.73 -5.65
C MET A 85 1.25 -16.04 -5.67
N ASN A 86 0.74 -16.44 -6.83
CA ASN A 86 -0.02 -17.70 -6.95
C ASN A 86 0.87 -18.94 -7.15
N GLU A 87 2.08 -18.77 -7.68
CA GLU A 87 3.06 -19.85 -7.86
C GLU A 87 3.92 -20.08 -6.60
N GLU A 88 4.24 -19.01 -5.88
CA GLU A 88 5.13 -19.04 -4.71
C GLU A 88 4.33 -18.79 -3.44
N LYS A 89 4.75 -19.40 -2.34
CA LYS A 89 4.14 -19.17 -1.03
C LYS A 89 4.99 -18.20 -0.22
N TYR A 90 4.43 -17.03 0.06
CA TYR A 90 5.04 -16.04 0.93
C TYR A 90 4.24 -15.95 2.23
N LEU A 91 4.86 -16.35 3.35
CA LEU A 91 4.21 -16.40 4.67
C LEU A 91 3.43 -15.10 4.97
N GLN A 92 4.04 -13.97 4.74
CA GLN A 92 3.44 -12.66 5.02
C GLN A 92 2.15 -12.43 4.23
N LEU A 93 2.15 -12.79 2.96
CA LEU A 93 1.01 -12.60 2.09
C LEU A 93 -0.10 -13.61 2.39
N GLU A 94 0.26 -14.86 2.68
CA GLU A 94 -0.70 -15.90 3.08
C GLU A 94 -1.41 -15.55 4.39
N LEU A 95 -0.69 -15.02 5.38
CA LEU A 95 -1.28 -14.57 6.64
C LEU A 95 -2.24 -13.38 6.46
N LEU A 96 -2.00 -12.50 5.51
CA LEU A 96 -2.87 -11.36 5.21
C LEU A 96 -4.09 -11.76 4.39
N ILE A 97 -3.91 -12.55 3.33
CA ILE A 97 -5.01 -12.92 2.44
C ILE A 97 -5.99 -13.88 3.11
N GLY A 98 -5.49 -14.83 3.90
CA GLY A 98 -6.26 -15.91 4.51
C GLY A 98 -6.22 -17.19 3.69
N GLU A 99 -6.67 -18.28 4.32
CA GLU A 99 -6.59 -19.63 3.74
C GLU A 99 -7.42 -19.78 2.47
N ASN A 100 -6.92 -20.58 1.53
CA ASN A 100 -7.61 -21.00 0.30
C ASN A 100 -8.07 -19.87 -0.65
N GLN A 101 -7.48 -18.68 -0.55
CA GLN A 101 -7.77 -17.59 -1.46
C GLN A 101 -6.70 -17.49 -2.57
N LYS A 102 -7.13 -17.10 -3.77
CA LYS A 102 -6.25 -16.80 -4.89
C LYS A 102 -5.94 -15.31 -4.94
N TYR A 103 -4.71 -14.98 -5.30
CA TYR A 103 -4.30 -13.60 -5.54
C TYR A 103 -4.85 -13.12 -6.89
N ASN A 104 -5.62 -12.06 -6.83
CA ASN A 104 -6.12 -11.30 -7.97
C ASN A 104 -6.23 -9.81 -7.58
N THR A 105 -6.53 -8.94 -8.51
CA THR A 105 -6.62 -7.49 -8.25
C THR A 105 -7.63 -7.15 -7.16
N THR A 106 -8.76 -7.85 -7.11
CA THR A 106 -9.79 -7.65 -6.08
C THR A 106 -9.28 -8.04 -4.68
N THR A 107 -8.62 -9.21 -4.55
CA THR A 107 -8.06 -9.61 -3.25
C THR A 107 -6.91 -8.71 -2.80
N LEU A 108 -6.10 -8.18 -3.72
CA LEU A 108 -5.10 -7.18 -3.38
C LEU A 108 -5.74 -5.88 -2.89
N GLY A 109 -6.68 -5.33 -3.67
CA GLY A 109 -7.28 -4.01 -3.38
C GLY A 109 -8.24 -4.00 -2.19
N PHE A 110 -8.99 -5.09 -1.95
CA PHE A 110 -10.05 -5.11 -0.94
C PHE A 110 -9.75 -6.00 0.27
N ASN A 111 -8.74 -6.87 0.20
CA ASN A 111 -8.40 -7.74 1.31
C ASN A 111 -7.00 -7.46 1.89
N ILE A 112 -5.96 -7.31 1.06
CA ILE A 112 -4.59 -7.10 1.53
C ILE A 112 -4.30 -5.62 1.79
N ALA A 113 -4.49 -4.75 0.79
CA ALA A 113 -4.17 -3.32 0.88
C ALA A 113 -4.86 -2.62 2.06
N PRO A 114 -6.17 -2.83 2.35
CA PRO A 114 -6.81 -2.17 3.49
C PRO A 114 -6.21 -2.55 4.85
N LYS A 115 -5.72 -3.78 5.01
CA LYS A 115 -5.06 -4.23 6.23
C LYS A 115 -3.71 -3.56 6.43
N ILE A 116 -2.94 -3.38 5.35
CA ILE A 116 -1.66 -2.67 5.37
C ILE A 116 -1.90 -1.19 5.65
N ASN A 117 -2.78 -0.55 4.89
CA ASN A 117 -3.05 0.88 4.98
C ASN A 117 -3.66 1.29 6.34
N SER A 118 -4.35 0.37 7.03
CA SER A 118 -4.92 0.65 8.35
C SER A 118 -3.87 1.01 9.41
N PHE A 119 -2.62 0.55 9.28
CA PHE A 119 -1.52 0.92 10.18
C PHE A 119 -1.14 2.40 10.05
N GLY A 120 -1.12 2.93 8.84
CA GLY A 120 -0.85 4.36 8.62
C GLY A 120 -2.06 5.24 8.92
N ARG A 121 -3.29 4.69 8.81
CA ARG A 121 -4.53 5.44 9.08
C ARG A 121 -4.85 5.57 10.56
N LEU A 122 -4.42 4.64 11.40
CA LEU A 122 -4.64 4.61 12.85
C LEU A 122 -3.30 4.39 13.59
N PRO A 123 -2.31 5.30 13.41
CA PRO A 123 -0.96 5.12 13.95
C PRO A 123 -0.93 5.14 15.48
N GLU A 124 -1.94 5.71 16.14
CA GLU A 124 -2.10 5.72 17.59
C GLU A 124 -2.41 4.32 18.16
N LEU A 125 -2.94 3.41 17.35
CA LEU A 125 -3.24 2.04 17.78
C LEU A 125 -2.07 1.08 17.59
N VAL A 126 -1.18 1.37 16.64
CA VAL A 126 -0.06 0.50 16.31
C VAL A 126 1.05 1.28 15.59
N ASN A 127 2.31 0.97 15.92
CA ASN A 127 3.44 1.56 15.21
C ASN A 127 3.53 1.03 13.76
N PRO A 128 3.41 1.88 12.73
CA PRO A 128 3.49 1.47 11.32
C PRO A 128 4.81 0.78 10.95
N ASN A 129 5.90 1.05 11.67
CA ASN A 129 7.21 0.43 11.45
C ASN A 129 7.20 -1.10 11.66
N HIS A 130 6.22 -1.63 12.38
CA HIS A 130 6.04 -3.09 12.48
C HIS A 130 5.80 -3.74 11.11
N LEU A 131 5.19 -3.01 10.14
CA LEU A 131 5.02 -3.53 8.79
C LEU A 131 6.34 -3.66 8.03
N VAL A 132 7.32 -2.78 8.29
CA VAL A 132 8.66 -2.90 7.69
C VAL A 132 9.28 -4.23 8.10
N HIS A 133 9.28 -4.54 9.39
CA HIS A 133 9.79 -5.82 9.91
C HIS A 133 8.96 -7.02 9.44
N TYR A 134 7.63 -6.85 9.35
CA TYR A 134 6.71 -7.88 8.87
C TYR A 134 7.03 -8.34 7.44
N PHE A 135 7.39 -7.41 6.55
CA PHE A 135 7.69 -7.71 5.16
C PHE A 135 9.15 -8.11 4.90
N LEU A 136 9.99 -8.26 5.92
CA LEU A 136 11.32 -8.86 5.74
C LEU A 136 11.18 -10.36 5.40
N LYS A 137 12.04 -10.86 4.50
CA LYS A 137 12.01 -12.27 4.07
C LYS A 137 12.27 -13.25 5.20
N ASP A 138 13.11 -12.88 6.13
CA ASP A 138 13.55 -13.65 7.30
C ASP A 138 12.76 -13.32 8.57
N VAL A 139 11.55 -12.79 8.40
CA VAL A 139 10.69 -12.44 9.53
C VAL A 139 10.43 -13.63 10.45
N ASP A 140 10.49 -13.41 11.75
CA ASP A 140 10.08 -14.42 12.73
C ASP A 140 8.61 -14.79 12.56
N GLN A 141 8.32 -16.10 12.51
CA GLN A 141 6.97 -16.59 12.22
C GLN A 141 5.95 -16.16 13.28
N LYS A 142 6.33 -16.15 14.57
CA LYS A 142 5.42 -15.74 15.65
C LYS A 142 5.10 -14.26 15.54
N PHE A 143 6.10 -13.44 15.25
CA PHE A 143 5.93 -12.02 15.00
C PHE A 143 5.03 -11.79 13.78
N ALA A 144 5.25 -12.50 12.67
CA ALA A 144 4.41 -12.38 11.47
C ALA A 144 2.94 -12.73 11.75
N ILE A 145 2.68 -13.80 12.49
CA ILE A 145 1.31 -14.18 12.91
C ILE A 145 0.70 -13.07 13.77
N GLN A 146 1.43 -12.57 14.76
CA GLN A 146 0.96 -11.50 15.63
C GLN A 146 0.59 -10.24 14.85
N ILE A 147 1.47 -9.76 13.97
CA ILE A 147 1.22 -8.56 13.17
C ILE A 147 0.06 -8.75 12.20
N SER A 148 -0.08 -9.92 11.59
CA SER A 148 -1.24 -10.21 10.72
C SER A 148 -2.57 -10.16 11.47
N GLN A 149 -2.59 -10.61 12.73
CA GLN A 149 -3.77 -10.53 13.59
C GLN A 149 -4.08 -9.06 13.96
N TYR A 150 -3.05 -8.28 14.28
CA TYR A 150 -3.22 -6.84 14.50
C TYR A 150 -3.76 -6.14 13.25
N ALA A 151 -3.22 -6.44 12.06
CA ALA A 151 -3.69 -5.88 10.80
C ALA A 151 -5.21 -6.13 10.59
N LYS A 152 -5.66 -7.35 10.84
CA LYS A 152 -7.10 -7.68 10.78
C LYS A 152 -7.92 -6.88 11.80
N LYS A 153 -7.46 -6.81 13.05
CA LYS A 153 -8.15 -6.09 14.14
C LYS A 153 -8.24 -4.58 13.86
N ILE A 154 -7.14 -3.96 13.45
CA ILE A 154 -7.09 -2.51 13.17
C ILE A 154 -7.97 -2.17 11.97
N ASN A 155 -7.91 -2.99 10.89
CA ASN A 155 -8.77 -2.77 9.74
C ASN A 155 -10.26 -2.93 10.09
N SER A 156 -10.63 -3.88 10.95
CA SER A 156 -12.01 -4.02 11.44
C SER A 156 -12.44 -2.80 12.28
N LYS A 157 -11.54 -2.26 13.13
CA LYS A 157 -11.81 -1.03 13.88
C LYS A 157 -12.01 0.16 12.94
N ARG A 158 -11.13 0.32 11.94
CA ARG A 158 -11.28 1.35 10.91
C ARG A 158 -12.64 1.27 10.20
N GLN A 159 -13.03 0.07 9.74
CA GLN A 159 -14.33 -0.16 9.11
C GLN A 159 -15.51 0.20 10.03
N SER A 160 -15.43 -0.15 11.31
CA SER A 160 -16.45 0.21 12.30
C SER A 160 -16.57 1.73 12.44
N LEU A 161 -15.44 2.44 12.57
CA LEU A 161 -15.43 3.91 12.65
C LEU A 161 -15.99 4.56 11.38
N THR A 162 -15.57 4.08 10.21
CA THR A 162 -16.13 4.57 8.92
C THR A 162 -17.66 4.39 8.86
N ASN A 163 -18.17 3.23 9.26
CA ASN A 163 -19.61 2.95 9.24
C ASN A 163 -20.37 3.81 10.27
N GLU A 164 -19.79 4.06 11.42
CA GLU A 164 -20.36 4.94 12.44
C GLU A 164 -20.47 6.38 11.93
N GLN A 165 -19.37 6.90 11.39
CA GLN A 165 -19.35 8.26 10.81
C GLN A 165 -20.33 8.39 9.63
N TYR A 166 -20.38 7.40 8.74
CA TYR A 166 -21.33 7.38 7.66
C TYR A 166 -22.80 7.49 8.14
N LYS A 167 -23.16 6.73 9.18
CA LYS A 167 -24.50 6.81 9.79
C LYS A 167 -24.77 8.17 10.39
N ASN A 168 -23.82 8.71 11.16
CA ASN A 168 -23.94 10.04 11.78
C ASN A 168 -24.15 11.14 10.74
N ILE A 169 -23.43 11.07 9.61
CA ILE A 169 -23.59 12.02 8.50
C ILE A 169 -24.99 11.91 7.90
N LEU A 170 -25.47 10.69 7.62
CA LEU A 170 -26.81 10.49 7.04
C LEU A 170 -27.95 10.94 7.95
N GLU A 171 -27.80 10.73 9.27
CA GLU A 171 -28.82 11.11 10.25
C GLU A 171 -28.89 12.63 10.48
N ASN A 172 -27.74 13.30 10.36
CA ASN A 172 -27.62 14.74 10.65
C ASN A 172 -27.65 15.63 9.39
N SER A 173 -27.66 15.04 8.19
CA SER A 173 -27.71 15.80 6.94
C SER A 173 -29.14 16.07 6.47
N GLN A 174 -29.35 17.25 5.88
CA GLN A 174 -30.59 17.56 5.16
C GLN A 174 -30.58 16.85 3.80
N LYS A 175 -31.75 16.43 3.31
CA LYS A 175 -31.88 15.78 2.00
C LYS A 175 -31.86 16.84 0.90
N ASP A 176 -30.68 17.35 0.59
CA ASP A 176 -30.41 18.25 -0.54
C ASP A 176 -29.60 17.50 -1.63
N GLU A 177 -29.50 18.12 -2.81
CA GLU A 177 -28.74 17.58 -3.94
C GLU A 177 -27.26 17.38 -3.61
N PHE A 178 -26.72 18.13 -2.64
CA PHE A 178 -25.36 18.02 -2.14
C PHE A 178 -25.35 17.78 -0.62
N LEU A 179 -24.59 16.77 -0.20
CA LEU A 179 -24.38 16.46 1.20
C LEU A 179 -23.07 17.08 1.66
N TYR A 180 -23.12 18.02 2.59
CA TYR A 180 -21.97 18.61 3.25
C TYR A 180 -22.01 18.30 4.74
N SER A 181 -20.92 17.77 5.29
CA SER A 181 -20.77 17.54 6.72
C SER A 181 -19.40 18.02 7.16
N TYR A 182 -19.36 18.71 8.29
CA TYR A 182 -18.14 19.13 8.95
C TYR A 182 -18.20 18.68 10.41
N ASP A 183 -17.18 17.92 10.81
CA ASP A 183 -17.05 17.44 12.19
C ASP A 183 -15.56 17.49 12.55
N GLN A 184 -15.24 18.19 13.63
CA GLN A 184 -13.85 18.33 14.12
C GLN A 184 -13.32 17.05 14.78
N GLU A 185 -14.19 16.15 15.19
CA GLU A 185 -13.83 14.92 15.89
C GLU A 185 -13.59 13.74 14.93
N VAL A 186 -13.89 13.91 13.64
CA VAL A 186 -13.62 12.85 12.63
C VAL A 186 -12.12 12.71 12.42
N HIS A 187 -11.64 11.49 12.63
CA HIS A 187 -10.25 11.15 12.37
C HIS A 187 -9.95 11.21 10.86
N GLU A 188 -8.91 11.90 10.46
CA GLU A 188 -8.52 12.12 9.04
C GLU A 188 -8.26 10.83 8.26
N GLY A 189 -7.97 9.72 8.92
CA GLY A 189 -7.73 8.41 8.32
C GLY A 189 -9.01 7.58 8.07
N ILE A 190 -10.22 8.15 8.36
CA ILE A 190 -11.51 7.43 8.30
C ILE A 190 -12.41 7.93 7.13
#